data_27fc5e6b0c7de35148b078fb89c21e14
#
_entry.id   27fc5e6b0c7de35148b078fb89c21e14
#
_cell.length_a   1.000
_cell.length_b   1.000
_cell.length_c   1.000
_cell.angle_alpha   90.00
_cell.angle_beta   90.00
_cell.angle_gamma   90.00
#
_symmetry.space_group_name_H-M   'P 1'
#
loop_
_entity.id
_entity.type
_entity.pdbx_description
1 polymer ?
#
loop_
_entity_poly.entity_id
_entity_poly.type
_entity_poly.pdbx_seq_one_letter_code
_entity_poly.pdbx_strand_id
1 'polypeptide(L)'
;MRSPTSAEFAILTLLGEGPRHGYEIEKLIEQRGLREWTEIGFSSIYFLLDKLRRSGLVEPLPGEGGAKSRRPYRLTGEGERTQARETLRTLAEPERDYPRLLLGLANWPAVGAADGIGALTSRSAALDEEATRLAAVRAGQRPVPAFVEAMFDYALARIAAEQAWLQGFLKDMEAAMDKFDVKKALKPLYNPPVGEWVEVDVPRFRYVMVDGAGDPNVSDAYRRAVEWLYAVSYAAKFAAKAQGRDYIVPPLEGLWWADDMQSFVDRRKGAWRWTMMIMAPDPVDRTIYDAAVAKASKKLGAPPDTLRLEPFEEGPCLQTMHVGSYDDEGPALARLHGEIMPARGLAFAGKHHEIYLGDPRKVEPAKLKTILRQPVRRD
;
A
#
# COMPACT_ATOMS: atom_id res chain seq x y z
N MET A 1 -5.96 -21.42 45.21
CA MET A 1 -6.09 -22.54 44.27
C MET A 1 -5.70 -22.08 42.89
N ARG A 2 -5.09 -22.93 42.07
CA ARG A 2 -4.79 -22.63 40.66
C ARG A 2 -6.11 -22.62 39.86
N SER A 3 -6.31 -21.63 38.97
CA SER A 3 -7.44 -21.66 38.02
C SER A 3 -7.33 -22.88 37.09
N PRO A 4 -8.44 -23.53 36.75
CA PRO A 4 -8.47 -24.60 35.78
C PRO A 4 -8.00 -24.07 34.38
N THR A 5 -7.36 -24.95 33.62
CA THR A 5 -7.11 -24.68 32.21
C THR A 5 -8.43 -24.73 31.42
N SER A 6 -8.47 -24.16 30.20
CA SER A 6 -9.66 -24.19 29.34
C SER A 6 -10.19 -25.63 29.14
N ALA A 7 -9.29 -26.61 28.96
CA ALA A 7 -9.65 -28.02 28.87
C ALA A 7 -10.21 -28.59 30.15
N GLU A 8 -9.62 -28.28 31.32
CA GLU A 8 -10.13 -28.69 32.65
C GLU A 8 -11.51 -28.06 32.88
N PHE A 9 -11.67 -26.78 32.56
CA PHE A 9 -12.93 -26.06 32.72
C PHE A 9 -14.05 -26.65 31.85
N ALA A 10 -13.78 -27.01 30.60
CA ALA A 10 -14.75 -27.67 29.73
C ALA A 10 -15.21 -29.03 30.29
N ILE A 11 -14.33 -29.84 30.90
CA ILE A 11 -14.72 -31.09 31.58
C ILE A 11 -15.59 -30.79 32.77
N LEU A 12 -15.25 -29.80 33.60
CA LEU A 12 -16.10 -29.42 34.75
C LEU A 12 -17.49 -28.97 34.26
N THR A 13 -17.56 -28.25 33.15
CA THR A 13 -18.85 -27.80 32.52
C THR A 13 -19.71 -29.01 32.15
N LEU A 14 -19.16 -30.02 31.50
CA LEU A 14 -19.89 -31.24 31.13
C LEU A 14 -20.32 -32.08 32.30
N LEU A 15 -19.51 -32.15 33.36
CA LEU A 15 -19.85 -32.85 34.61
C LEU A 15 -20.85 -32.09 35.48
N GLY A 16 -20.97 -30.77 35.31
CA GLY A 16 -22.01 -29.95 35.94
C GLY A 16 -23.42 -30.30 35.50
N GLU A 17 -23.57 -30.93 34.33
CA GLU A 17 -24.86 -31.43 33.83
C GLU A 17 -25.26 -32.79 34.42
N GLY A 18 -24.35 -33.44 35.10
CA GLY A 18 -24.55 -34.74 35.77
C GLY A 18 -23.35 -35.69 35.63
N PRO A 19 -23.39 -36.81 36.36
CA PRO A 19 -22.32 -37.81 36.34
C PRO A 19 -22.13 -38.43 34.93
N ARG A 20 -20.85 -38.63 34.53
CA ARG A 20 -20.53 -39.17 33.20
C ARG A 20 -19.27 -40.00 33.22
N HIS A 21 -19.23 -41.01 32.33
CA HIS A 21 -18.01 -41.76 32.03
C HIS A 21 -17.08 -40.96 31.10
N GLY A 22 -15.78 -41.25 31.12
CA GLY A 22 -14.80 -40.58 30.25
C GLY A 22 -15.14 -40.69 28.78
N TYR A 23 -15.63 -41.82 28.30
CA TYR A 23 -16.06 -42.03 26.91
C TYR A 23 -17.33 -41.23 26.54
N GLU A 24 -18.24 -40.99 27.50
CA GLU A 24 -19.41 -40.14 27.29
C GLU A 24 -19.04 -38.68 27.19
N ILE A 25 -18.07 -38.24 27.97
CA ILE A 25 -17.49 -36.91 27.87
C ILE A 25 -16.89 -36.71 26.47
N GLU A 26 -16.11 -37.67 25.99
CA GLU A 26 -15.55 -37.66 24.64
C GLU A 26 -16.61 -37.54 23.56
N LYS A 27 -17.64 -38.38 23.63
CA LYS A 27 -18.76 -38.37 22.71
C LYS A 27 -19.51 -37.02 22.70
N LEU A 28 -19.71 -36.43 23.89
CA LEU A 28 -20.37 -35.12 24.03
C LEU A 28 -19.52 -34.00 23.47
N ILE A 29 -18.20 -34.02 23.67
CA ILE A 29 -17.27 -33.05 23.10
C ILE A 29 -17.39 -33.07 21.56
N GLU A 30 -17.46 -34.27 20.99
CA GLU A 30 -17.61 -34.43 19.51
C GLU A 30 -19.00 -33.99 19.01
N GLN A 31 -20.07 -34.50 19.65
CA GLN A 31 -21.45 -34.20 19.25
C GLN A 31 -21.83 -32.71 19.38
N ARG A 32 -21.27 -32.02 20.37
CA ARG A 32 -21.53 -30.59 20.61
C ARG A 32 -20.53 -29.67 19.97
N GLY A 33 -19.54 -30.22 19.25
CA GLY A 33 -18.52 -29.42 18.60
C GLY A 33 -17.66 -28.61 19.57
N LEU A 34 -17.44 -29.11 20.81
CA LEU A 34 -16.67 -28.37 21.84
C LEU A 34 -15.21 -28.17 21.45
N ARG A 35 -14.69 -28.91 20.44
CA ARG A 35 -13.36 -28.68 19.86
C ARG A 35 -13.26 -27.38 19.05
N GLU A 36 -14.38 -26.80 18.66
CA GLU A 36 -14.41 -25.47 18.05
C GLU A 36 -14.05 -24.37 19.06
N TRP A 37 -14.29 -24.65 20.34
CA TRP A 37 -14.16 -23.66 21.42
C TRP A 37 -13.03 -23.97 22.40
N THR A 38 -12.41 -25.18 22.31
CA THR A 38 -11.39 -25.63 23.25
C THR A 38 -10.33 -26.51 22.58
N GLU A 39 -9.09 -26.43 23.05
CA GLU A 39 -7.97 -27.27 22.60
C GLU A 39 -7.95 -28.65 23.26
N ILE A 40 -9.08 -29.37 23.34
CA ILE A 40 -9.15 -30.69 23.96
C ILE A 40 -8.78 -31.78 22.96
N GLY A 41 -7.61 -32.43 23.16
CA GLY A 41 -7.20 -33.59 22.38
C GLY A 41 -7.87 -34.91 22.84
N PHE A 42 -7.98 -35.90 21.92
CA PHE A 42 -8.62 -37.20 22.19
C PHE A 42 -8.01 -37.98 23.37
N SER A 43 -6.69 -37.98 23.51
CA SER A 43 -5.99 -38.76 24.55
C SER A 43 -5.92 -38.08 25.91
N SER A 44 -6.41 -36.84 26.05
CA SER A 44 -6.23 -36.02 27.23
C SER A 44 -7.36 -36.17 28.28
N ILE A 45 -8.53 -36.69 27.92
CA ILE A 45 -9.71 -36.71 28.83
C ILE A 45 -9.46 -37.49 30.10
N TYR A 46 -8.95 -38.70 29.99
CA TYR A 46 -8.65 -39.51 31.17
C TYR A 46 -7.54 -38.94 32.06
N PHE A 47 -6.53 -38.33 31.43
CA PHE A 47 -5.48 -37.60 32.12
C PHE A 47 -6.05 -36.39 32.89
N LEU A 48 -6.93 -35.63 32.25
CA LEU A 48 -7.58 -34.45 32.82
C LEU A 48 -8.52 -34.84 33.97
N LEU A 49 -9.30 -35.93 33.82
CA LEU A 49 -10.15 -36.48 34.89
C LEU A 49 -9.32 -36.92 36.12
N ASP A 50 -8.18 -37.60 35.91
CA ASP A 50 -7.31 -37.98 37.01
C ASP A 50 -6.68 -36.75 37.70
N LYS A 51 -6.31 -35.73 36.91
CA LYS A 51 -5.79 -34.48 37.45
C LYS A 51 -6.83 -33.69 38.26
N LEU A 52 -8.06 -33.57 37.74
CA LEU A 52 -9.19 -32.96 38.44
C LEU A 52 -9.54 -33.72 39.72
N ARG A 53 -9.47 -35.05 39.69
CA ARG A 53 -9.66 -35.91 40.87
C ARG A 53 -8.59 -35.64 41.93
N ARG A 54 -7.32 -35.59 41.56
CA ARG A 54 -6.21 -35.25 42.48
C ARG A 54 -6.36 -33.86 43.09
N SER A 55 -6.97 -32.95 42.35
CA SER A 55 -7.27 -31.59 42.81
C SER A 55 -8.56 -31.51 43.67
N GLY A 56 -9.25 -32.62 43.89
CA GLY A 56 -10.48 -32.68 44.68
C GLY A 56 -11.71 -32.04 44.04
N LEU A 57 -11.66 -31.78 42.73
CA LEU A 57 -12.76 -31.13 41.98
C LEU A 57 -13.76 -32.14 41.40
N VAL A 58 -13.33 -33.36 41.16
CA VAL A 58 -14.19 -34.46 40.71
C VAL A 58 -13.91 -35.73 41.52
N GLU A 59 -14.91 -36.60 41.64
CA GLU A 59 -14.79 -37.89 42.27
C GLU A 59 -15.42 -39.00 41.45
N PRO A 60 -14.86 -40.22 41.45
CA PRO A 60 -15.49 -41.36 40.80
C PRO A 60 -16.65 -41.89 41.68
N LEU A 61 -17.77 -42.18 41.02
CA LEU A 61 -18.88 -42.91 41.67
C LEU A 61 -18.60 -44.40 41.74
N PRO A 62 -19.24 -45.14 42.70
CA PRO A 62 -19.22 -46.58 42.69
C PRO A 62 -19.71 -47.14 41.36
N GLY A 63 -18.89 -47.92 40.69
CA GLY A 63 -19.26 -48.54 39.39
C GLY A 63 -19.84 -49.96 39.60
N GLU A 64 -20.78 -50.33 38.77
CA GLU A 64 -21.23 -51.71 38.63
C GLU A 64 -20.19 -52.52 37.84
N GLY A 65 -19.30 -53.24 38.55
CA GLY A 65 -18.32 -54.17 37.98
C GLY A 65 -16.87 -53.65 37.90
N GLY A 66 -15.94 -54.51 38.23
CA GLY A 66 -14.55 -54.33 38.62
C GLY A 66 -13.52 -53.75 37.66
N ALA A 67 -13.86 -53.06 36.59
CA ALA A 67 -12.89 -52.44 35.68
C ALA A 67 -12.77 -50.91 35.95
N LYS A 68 -11.60 -50.44 36.36
CA LYS A 68 -11.27 -49.03 36.61
C LYS A 68 -11.67 -48.05 35.46
N SER A 69 -11.84 -48.52 34.25
CA SER A 69 -12.17 -47.74 33.05
C SER A 69 -13.66 -47.40 32.86
N ARG A 70 -14.55 -47.94 33.69
CA ARG A 70 -16.02 -47.81 33.58
C ARG A 70 -16.68 -47.04 34.72
N ARG A 71 -15.91 -46.25 35.52
CA ARG A 71 -16.51 -45.47 36.59
C ARG A 71 -16.97 -44.11 36.11
N PRO A 72 -18.22 -43.71 36.34
CA PRO A 72 -18.63 -42.34 36.07
C PRO A 72 -18.00 -41.40 37.08
N TYR A 73 -17.71 -40.20 36.66
CA TYR A 73 -17.22 -39.08 37.48
C TYR A 73 -18.33 -38.07 37.70
N ARG A 74 -18.33 -37.43 38.87
CA ARG A 74 -19.18 -36.28 39.18
C ARG A 74 -18.34 -35.15 39.76
N LEU A 75 -18.89 -33.94 39.79
CA LEU A 75 -18.33 -32.83 40.53
C LEU A 75 -18.41 -33.11 42.06
N THR A 76 -17.39 -32.67 42.78
CA THR A 76 -17.49 -32.51 44.25
C THR A 76 -18.13 -31.13 44.55
N GLY A 77 -18.53 -30.88 45.78
CA GLY A 77 -19.00 -29.55 46.19
C GLY A 77 -17.97 -28.42 45.92
N GLU A 78 -16.65 -28.73 45.96
CA GLU A 78 -15.61 -27.78 45.56
C GLU A 78 -15.52 -27.65 44.04
N GLY A 79 -15.76 -28.74 43.31
CA GLY A 79 -15.87 -28.72 41.87
C GLY A 79 -16.99 -27.79 41.34
N GLU A 80 -18.18 -27.89 41.95
CA GLU A 80 -19.32 -27.02 41.64
C GLU A 80 -19.04 -25.55 41.92
N ARG A 81 -18.47 -25.23 43.09
CA ARG A 81 -18.05 -23.85 43.44
C ARG A 81 -17.00 -23.33 42.50
N THR A 82 -16.04 -24.18 42.12
CA THR A 82 -14.97 -23.79 41.17
C THR A 82 -15.53 -23.54 39.79
N GLN A 83 -16.42 -24.41 39.27
CA GLN A 83 -17.10 -24.22 38.01
C GLN A 83 -17.86 -22.89 37.98
N ALA A 84 -18.71 -22.61 38.99
CA ALA A 84 -19.47 -21.37 39.05
C ALA A 84 -18.58 -20.12 39.10
N ARG A 85 -17.52 -20.15 39.95
CA ARG A 85 -16.55 -19.05 40.05
C ARG A 85 -15.83 -18.79 38.74
N GLU A 86 -15.33 -19.85 38.10
CA GLU A 86 -14.62 -19.68 36.80
C GLU A 86 -15.56 -19.22 35.69
N THR A 87 -16.83 -19.68 35.69
CA THR A 87 -17.84 -19.17 34.74
C THR A 87 -18.03 -17.65 34.91
N LEU A 88 -18.26 -17.20 36.15
CA LEU A 88 -18.45 -15.76 36.41
C LEU A 88 -17.20 -14.93 36.07
N ARG A 89 -15.99 -15.46 36.44
CA ARG A 89 -14.73 -14.81 36.12
C ARG A 89 -14.53 -14.65 34.62
N THR A 90 -14.74 -15.73 33.85
CA THR A 90 -14.53 -15.71 32.37
C THR A 90 -15.54 -14.81 31.67
N LEU A 91 -16.76 -14.67 32.22
CA LEU A 91 -17.76 -13.75 31.69
C LEU A 91 -17.46 -12.28 32.02
N ALA A 92 -16.86 -12.01 33.19
CA ALA A 92 -16.64 -10.66 33.69
C ALA A 92 -15.29 -10.06 33.27
N GLU A 93 -14.28 -10.87 33.14
CA GLU A 93 -12.89 -10.42 32.92
C GLU A 93 -12.48 -10.61 31.46
N PRO A 94 -12.12 -9.53 30.74
CA PRO A 94 -11.59 -9.68 29.39
C PRO A 94 -10.20 -10.30 29.43
N GLU A 95 -10.01 -11.38 28.72
CA GLU A 95 -8.68 -11.99 28.54
C GLU A 95 -7.94 -11.29 27.42
N ARG A 96 -6.62 -11.06 27.63
CA ARG A 96 -5.75 -10.55 26.56
C ARG A 96 -5.39 -11.71 25.63
N ASP A 97 -5.86 -11.58 24.41
CA ASP A 97 -5.44 -12.41 23.28
C ASP A 97 -4.22 -11.76 22.59
N TYR A 98 -3.21 -12.54 22.27
CA TYR A 98 -2.00 -12.11 21.57
C TYR A 98 -1.91 -12.82 20.22
N PRO A 99 -2.65 -12.35 19.20
CA PRO A 99 -2.63 -12.99 17.88
C PRO A 99 -1.23 -13.00 17.29
N ARG A 100 -0.76 -14.13 16.81
CA ARG A 100 0.54 -14.25 16.13
C ARG A 100 0.66 -13.33 14.89
N LEU A 101 -0.47 -12.89 14.32
CA LEU A 101 -0.52 -11.88 13.27
C LEU A 101 0.24 -10.61 13.66
N LEU A 102 0.13 -10.15 14.90
CA LEU A 102 0.83 -8.94 15.38
C LEU A 102 2.36 -9.10 15.29
N LEU A 103 2.88 -10.30 15.56
CA LEU A 103 4.31 -10.58 15.37
C LEU A 103 4.70 -10.61 13.90
N GLY A 104 3.83 -11.14 13.02
CA GLY A 104 4.02 -11.08 11.57
C GLY A 104 4.09 -9.65 11.06
N LEU A 105 3.16 -8.80 11.50
CA LEU A 105 3.13 -7.38 11.16
C LEU A 105 4.36 -6.62 11.69
N ALA A 106 4.79 -6.91 12.93
CA ALA A 106 6.00 -6.31 13.50
C ALA A 106 7.28 -6.67 12.72
N ASN A 107 7.29 -7.82 12.06
CA ASN A 107 8.39 -8.28 11.20
C ASN A 107 8.17 -7.99 9.70
N TRP A 108 7.18 -7.18 9.33
CA TRP A 108 6.89 -6.80 7.94
C TRP A 108 8.12 -6.37 7.14
N PRO A 109 9.09 -5.57 7.69
CA PRO A 109 10.28 -5.17 6.95
C PRO A 109 11.19 -6.33 6.50
N ALA A 110 11.04 -7.52 7.07
CA ALA A 110 11.84 -8.71 6.70
C ALA A 110 11.37 -9.37 5.40
N VAL A 111 10.18 -8.99 4.90
CA VAL A 111 9.59 -9.50 3.65
C VAL A 111 9.33 -8.38 2.67
N GLY A 112 9.28 -8.69 1.38
CA GLY A 112 8.86 -7.73 0.35
C GLY A 112 7.37 -7.38 0.48
N ALA A 113 7.00 -6.15 0.10
CA ALA A 113 5.60 -5.71 0.19
C ALA A 113 4.63 -6.63 -0.59
N ALA A 114 5.04 -7.12 -1.78
CA ALA A 114 4.24 -8.04 -2.58
C ALA A 114 3.99 -9.37 -1.87
N ASP A 115 5.03 -9.94 -1.22
CA ASP A 115 4.91 -11.21 -0.50
C ASP A 115 4.03 -11.04 0.75
N GLY A 116 4.19 -9.92 1.46
CA GLY A 116 3.36 -9.59 2.62
C GLY A 116 1.88 -9.43 2.25
N ILE A 117 1.57 -8.74 1.16
CA ILE A 117 0.21 -8.59 0.62
C ILE A 117 -0.34 -9.97 0.22
N GLY A 118 0.44 -10.78 -0.51
CA GLY A 118 0.05 -12.14 -0.88
C GLY A 118 -0.30 -13.01 0.33
N ALA A 119 0.50 -12.94 1.39
CA ALA A 119 0.24 -13.67 2.64
C ALA A 119 -1.06 -13.21 3.33
N LEU A 120 -1.32 -11.88 3.39
CA LEU A 120 -2.54 -11.35 3.98
C LEU A 120 -3.79 -11.64 3.13
N THR A 121 -3.65 -11.67 1.80
CA THR A 121 -4.73 -12.10 0.89
C THR A 121 -5.10 -13.55 1.12
N SER A 122 -4.09 -14.43 1.27
CA SER A 122 -4.32 -15.85 1.61
C SER A 122 -4.99 -16.00 2.98
N ARG A 123 -4.63 -15.16 3.96
CA ARG A 123 -5.27 -15.13 5.26
C ARG A 123 -6.74 -14.71 5.17
N SER A 124 -7.06 -13.70 4.36
CA SER A 124 -8.45 -13.29 4.12
C SER A 124 -9.29 -14.44 3.58
N ALA A 125 -8.78 -15.18 2.59
CA ALA A 125 -9.47 -16.34 2.03
C ALA A 125 -9.69 -17.44 3.10
N ALA A 126 -8.69 -17.72 3.93
CA ALA A 126 -8.84 -18.70 5.02
C ALA A 126 -9.89 -18.30 6.06
N LEU A 127 -10.02 -17.00 6.35
CA LEU A 127 -11.08 -16.49 7.23
C LEU A 127 -12.47 -16.60 6.60
N ASP A 128 -12.61 -16.43 5.28
CA ASP A 128 -13.85 -16.63 4.56
C ASP A 128 -14.30 -18.09 4.61
N GLU A 129 -13.36 -19.03 4.42
CA GLU A 129 -13.60 -20.46 4.54
C GLU A 129 -14.04 -20.84 5.97
N GLU A 130 -13.37 -20.31 6.98
CA GLU A 130 -13.68 -20.56 8.39
C GLU A 130 -15.05 -19.99 8.79
N ALA A 131 -15.40 -18.78 8.36
CA ALA A 131 -16.73 -18.21 8.58
C ALA A 131 -17.83 -19.07 7.95
N THR A 132 -17.60 -19.54 6.73
CA THR A 132 -18.53 -20.42 6.01
C THR A 132 -18.70 -21.75 6.76
N ARG A 133 -17.60 -22.35 7.21
CA ARG A 133 -17.60 -23.59 7.99
C ARG A 133 -18.38 -23.45 9.28
N LEU A 134 -18.11 -22.40 10.07
CA LEU A 134 -18.82 -22.15 11.33
C LEU A 134 -20.32 -21.90 11.12
N ALA A 135 -20.68 -21.16 10.08
CA ALA A 135 -22.09 -20.93 9.73
C ALA A 135 -22.80 -22.24 9.37
N ALA A 136 -22.14 -23.15 8.66
CA ALA A 136 -22.68 -24.47 8.35
C ALA A 136 -22.85 -25.35 9.61
N VAL A 137 -21.85 -25.36 10.53
CA VAL A 137 -21.94 -26.07 11.82
C VAL A 137 -23.12 -25.53 12.62
N ARG A 138 -23.25 -24.20 12.73
CA ARG A 138 -24.38 -23.56 13.41
C ARG A 138 -25.74 -24.00 12.84
N ALA A 139 -25.86 -23.99 11.51
CA ALA A 139 -27.10 -24.41 10.86
C ALA A 139 -27.44 -25.88 11.12
N GLY A 140 -26.43 -26.76 11.11
CA GLY A 140 -26.61 -28.19 11.36
C GLY A 140 -26.96 -28.57 12.79
N GLN A 141 -26.68 -27.69 13.77
CA GLN A 141 -26.95 -27.93 15.19
C GLN A 141 -28.31 -27.38 15.67
N ARG A 142 -28.97 -26.55 14.89
CA ARG A 142 -30.24 -25.93 15.28
C ARG A 142 -31.38 -26.96 15.41
N PRO A 143 -32.31 -26.77 16.40
CA PRO A 143 -32.38 -25.64 17.36
C PRO A 143 -31.42 -25.83 18.54
N VAL A 144 -30.77 -24.72 18.98
CA VAL A 144 -29.87 -24.71 20.14
C VAL A 144 -30.31 -23.61 21.15
N PRO A 145 -29.93 -23.74 22.44
CA PRO A 145 -30.16 -22.69 23.42
C PRO A 145 -29.55 -21.34 23.06
N ALA A 146 -30.12 -20.23 23.51
CA ALA A 146 -29.68 -18.86 23.20
C ALA A 146 -28.19 -18.60 23.53
N PHE A 147 -27.65 -19.19 24.60
CA PHE A 147 -26.25 -19.02 24.94
C PHE A 147 -25.29 -19.73 23.95
N VAL A 148 -25.74 -20.84 23.34
CA VAL A 148 -24.98 -21.53 22.28
C VAL A 148 -25.02 -20.68 20.99
N GLU A 149 -26.18 -20.09 20.65
CA GLU A 149 -26.28 -19.14 19.54
C GLU A 149 -25.31 -17.96 19.76
N ALA A 150 -25.22 -17.42 20.98
CA ALA A 150 -24.30 -16.32 21.31
C ALA A 150 -22.82 -16.71 21.14
N MET A 151 -22.44 -17.98 21.34
CA MET A 151 -21.06 -18.44 21.06
C MET A 151 -20.72 -18.35 19.58
N PHE A 152 -21.63 -18.79 18.71
CA PHE A 152 -21.45 -18.66 17.24
C PHE A 152 -21.43 -17.18 16.81
N ASP A 153 -22.33 -16.35 17.37
CA ASP A 153 -22.35 -14.92 17.07
C ASP A 153 -21.03 -14.25 17.46
N TYR A 154 -20.49 -14.56 18.62
CA TYR A 154 -19.20 -14.03 19.07
C TYR A 154 -18.04 -14.45 18.17
N ALA A 155 -17.95 -15.73 17.80
CA ALA A 155 -16.88 -16.23 16.96
C ALA A 155 -16.94 -15.63 15.53
N LEU A 156 -18.13 -15.59 14.94
CA LEU A 156 -18.34 -14.99 13.62
C LEU A 156 -18.07 -13.48 13.64
N ALA A 157 -18.43 -12.78 14.71
CA ALA A 157 -18.14 -11.36 14.86
C ALA A 157 -16.62 -11.07 14.93
N ARG A 158 -15.85 -11.93 15.61
CA ARG A 158 -14.38 -11.82 15.63
C ARG A 158 -13.77 -12.00 14.24
N ILE A 159 -14.21 -13.01 13.49
CA ILE A 159 -13.77 -13.24 12.12
C ILE A 159 -14.11 -12.04 11.25
N ALA A 160 -15.34 -11.54 11.31
CA ALA A 160 -15.80 -10.38 10.53
C ALA A 160 -15.00 -9.10 10.85
N ALA A 161 -14.65 -8.88 12.13
CA ALA A 161 -13.81 -7.75 12.53
C ALA A 161 -12.40 -7.84 11.92
N GLU A 162 -11.79 -9.03 11.91
CA GLU A 162 -10.48 -9.23 11.31
C GLU A 162 -10.54 -9.09 9.76
N GLN A 163 -11.57 -9.62 9.12
CA GLN A 163 -11.80 -9.46 7.67
C GLN A 163 -11.95 -7.99 7.29
N ALA A 164 -12.74 -7.21 8.03
CA ALA A 164 -12.91 -5.79 7.77
C ALA A 164 -11.59 -5.01 7.91
N TRP A 165 -10.77 -5.33 8.91
CA TRP A 165 -9.45 -4.76 9.07
C TRP A 165 -8.51 -5.13 7.90
N LEU A 166 -8.48 -6.41 7.50
CA LEU A 166 -7.66 -6.89 6.37
C LEU A 166 -8.03 -6.19 5.07
N GLN A 167 -9.32 -6.06 4.76
CA GLN A 167 -9.79 -5.38 3.56
C GLN A 167 -9.33 -3.92 3.51
N GLY A 168 -9.44 -3.19 4.63
CA GLY A 168 -8.94 -1.83 4.75
C GLY A 168 -7.43 -1.76 4.54
N PHE A 169 -6.67 -2.58 5.25
CA PHE A 169 -5.22 -2.61 5.17
C PHE A 169 -4.70 -2.99 3.78
N LEU A 170 -5.28 -4.02 3.13
CA LEU A 170 -4.89 -4.45 1.78
C LEU A 170 -5.16 -3.35 0.75
N LYS A 171 -6.32 -2.70 0.83
CA LYS A 171 -6.65 -1.57 -0.04
C LYS A 171 -5.64 -0.42 0.09
N ASP A 172 -5.26 -0.06 1.32
CA ASP A 172 -4.29 1.00 1.56
C ASP A 172 -2.89 0.62 1.05
N MET A 173 -2.50 -0.64 1.21
CA MET A 173 -1.23 -1.16 0.70
C MET A 173 -1.19 -1.21 -0.83
N GLU A 174 -2.27 -1.62 -1.49
CA GLU A 174 -2.40 -1.61 -2.95
C GLU A 174 -2.31 -0.18 -3.49
N ALA A 175 -3.03 0.77 -2.88
CA ALA A 175 -2.95 2.18 -3.24
C ALA A 175 -1.51 2.74 -3.06
N ALA A 176 -0.79 2.33 -2.02
CA ALA A 176 0.61 2.71 -1.80
C ALA A 176 1.58 2.05 -2.81
N MET A 177 1.21 0.91 -3.41
CA MET A 177 1.99 0.23 -4.45
C MET A 177 1.69 0.74 -5.86
N ASP A 178 0.57 1.41 -6.09
CA ASP A 178 0.27 2.05 -7.38
C ASP A 178 1.32 3.14 -7.65
N LYS A 179 2.03 2.98 -8.77
CA LYS A 179 3.04 3.95 -9.19
C LYS A 179 2.35 5.24 -9.60
N PHE A 180 2.63 6.31 -8.87
CA PHE A 180 2.19 7.62 -9.29
C PHE A 180 2.76 7.95 -10.68
N ASP A 181 1.91 8.25 -11.64
CA ASP A 181 2.26 8.65 -13.01
C ASP A 181 1.71 10.06 -13.26
N VAL A 182 2.61 11.04 -13.34
CA VAL A 182 2.23 12.46 -13.57
C VAL A 182 1.41 12.62 -14.84
N LYS A 183 1.67 11.85 -15.89
CA LYS A 183 0.93 11.94 -17.16
C LYS A 183 -0.51 11.49 -17.02
N LYS A 184 -0.79 10.56 -16.10
CA LYS A 184 -2.15 10.13 -15.77
C LYS A 184 -2.82 11.08 -14.79
N ALA A 185 -2.12 11.46 -13.72
CA ALA A 185 -2.64 12.29 -12.64
C ALA A 185 -2.91 13.73 -13.12
N LEU A 186 -2.04 14.26 -13.98
CA LEU A 186 -2.10 15.63 -14.53
C LEU A 186 -2.42 15.62 -16.03
N LYS A 187 -3.34 14.76 -16.44
CA LYS A 187 -3.68 14.54 -17.86
C LYS A 187 -3.90 15.82 -18.68
N PRO A 188 -4.59 16.88 -18.17
CA PRO A 188 -4.73 18.13 -18.92
C PRO A 188 -3.40 18.79 -19.28
N LEU A 189 -2.36 18.65 -18.45
CA LEU A 189 -1.04 19.24 -18.64
C LEU A 189 -0.12 18.40 -19.52
N TYR A 190 -0.34 17.06 -19.59
CA TYR A 190 0.55 16.11 -20.28
C TYR A 190 -0.08 15.43 -21.49
N ASN A 191 -1.32 15.76 -21.86
CA ASN A 191 -2.00 15.18 -23.02
C ASN A 191 -2.91 16.20 -23.72
N PRO A 192 -2.36 17.35 -24.16
CA PRO A 192 -3.13 18.31 -24.97
C PRO A 192 -3.49 17.72 -26.34
N PRO A 193 -4.48 18.30 -27.04
CA PRO A 193 -4.82 17.91 -28.39
C PRO A 193 -3.67 18.20 -29.38
N VAL A 194 -3.59 17.40 -30.46
CA VAL A 194 -2.57 17.56 -31.51
C VAL A 194 -2.92 18.74 -32.42
N GLY A 195 -2.00 19.68 -32.54
CA GLY A 195 -2.11 20.81 -33.47
C GLY A 195 -3.13 21.89 -33.08
N GLU A 196 -3.86 21.70 -31.99
CA GLU A 196 -4.80 22.68 -31.42
C GLU A 196 -4.21 23.30 -30.15
N TRP A 197 -4.19 24.64 -30.06
CA TRP A 197 -3.70 25.37 -28.91
C TRP A 197 -4.81 25.58 -27.87
N VAL A 198 -4.63 25.00 -26.69
CA VAL A 198 -5.55 25.06 -25.55
C VAL A 198 -4.96 25.87 -24.40
N GLU A 199 -5.82 26.56 -23.66
CA GLU A 199 -5.44 27.27 -22.45
C GLU A 199 -5.38 26.27 -21.28
N VAL A 200 -4.34 26.38 -20.45
CA VAL A 200 -4.17 25.64 -19.19
C VAL A 200 -3.58 26.58 -18.15
N ASP A 201 -3.88 26.30 -16.89
CA ASP A 201 -3.23 26.93 -15.75
C ASP A 201 -2.28 25.91 -15.10
N VAL A 202 -0.97 26.22 -15.10
CA VAL A 202 0.07 25.32 -14.61
C VAL A 202 0.46 25.74 -13.21
N PRO A 203 0.02 24.99 -12.17
CA PRO A 203 0.31 25.34 -10.79
C PRO A 203 1.79 25.11 -10.46
N ARG A 204 2.14 25.50 -9.25
CA ARG A 204 3.49 25.35 -8.73
C ARG A 204 3.85 23.88 -8.50
N PHE A 205 4.88 23.40 -9.19
CA PHE A 205 5.49 22.08 -8.96
C PHE A 205 6.95 22.22 -8.56
N ARG A 206 7.55 21.14 -8.07
CA ARG A 206 9.00 21.08 -7.81
C ARG A 206 9.69 20.36 -8.96
N TYR A 207 10.88 20.84 -9.30
CA TYR A 207 11.70 20.26 -10.36
C TYR A 207 13.16 20.12 -9.93
N VAL A 208 13.79 19.06 -10.40
CA VAL A 208 15.26 18.99 -10.45
C VAL A 208 15.66 19.71 -11.72
N MET A 209 16.50 20.76 -11.62
CA MET A 209 16.83 21.69 -12.70
C MET A 209 18.33 21.82 -12.89
N VAL A 210 18.76 22.07 -14.16
CA VAL A 210 20.12 22.44 -14.53
C VAL A 210 20.05 23.50 -15.63
N ASP A 211 20.72 24.64 -15.43
CA ASP A 211 20.84 25.71 -16.43
C ASP A 211 22.08 25.51 -17.28
N GLY A 212 21.98 25.97 -18.53
CA GLY A 212 23.09 26.01 -19.45
C GLY A 212 22.82 26.86 -20.71
N ALA A 213 23.76 26.81 -21.64
CA ALA A 213 23.69 27.54 -22.88
C ALA A 213 24.35 26.76 -24.02
N GLY A 214 24.04 27.13 -25.26
CA GLY A 214 24.60 26.56 -26.49
C GLY A 214 23.69 25.57 -27.17
N ASP A 215 24.15 25.09 -28.33
CA ASP A 215 23.42 24.16 -29.19
C ASP A 215 23.26 22.79 -28.50
N PRO A 216 22.03 22.32 -28.21
CA PRO A 216 21.76 21.05 -27.53
C PRO A 216 22.28 19.82 -28.30
N ASN A 217 22.48 19.94 -29.64
CA ASN A 217 22.93 18.83 -30.46
C ASN A 217 24.42 18.51 -30.30
N VAL A 218 25.23 19.50 -29.89
CA VAL A 218 26.70 19.38 -29.83
C VAL A 218 27.28 19.79 -28.48
N SER A 219 26.50 20.40 -27.60
CA SER A 219 26.96 20.89 -26.30
C SER A 219 27.22 19.74 -25.30
N ASP A 220 28.45 19.61 -24.83
CA ASP A 220 28.78 18.72 -23.71
C ASP A 220 28.07 19.10 -22.42
N ALA A 221 27.85 20.41 -22.21
CA ALA A 221 27.10 20.90 -21.04
C ALA A 221 25.64 20.39 -21.06
N TYR A 222 24.99 20.42 -22.23
CA TYR A 222 23.63 19.90 -22.40
C TYR A 222 23.57 18.39 -22.11
N ARG A 223 24.47 17.61 -22.73
CA ARG A 223 24.51 16.16 -22.52
C ARG A 223 24.74 15.82 -21.05
N ARG A 224 25.66 16.51 -20.39
CA ARG A 224 25.95 16.33 -18.96
C ARG A 224 24.76 16.72 -18.09
N ALA A 225 24.04 17.82 -18.40
CA ALA A 225 22.84 18.24 -17.68
C ALA A 225 21.77 17.13 -17.72
N VAL A 226 21.48 16.60 -18.91
CA VAL A 226 20.49 15.51 -19.09
C VAL A 226 20.92 14.23 -18.32
N GLU A 227 22.18 13.86 -18.38
CA GLU A 227 22.71 12.70 -17.65
C GLU A 227 22.55 12.86 -16.13
N TRP A 228 22.85 14.04 -15.59
CA TRP A 228 22.68 14.35 -14.18
C TRP A 228 21.22 14.36 -13.75
N LEU A 229 20.34 14.97 -14.54
CA LEU A 229 18.91 15.01 -14.26
C LEU A 229 18.33 13.60 -14.14
N TYR A 230 18.61 12.72 -15.09
CA TYR A 230 18.14 11.34 -15.03
C TYR A 230 18.80 10.57 -13.88
N ALA A 231 20.09 10.72 -13.63
CA ALA A 231 20.78 10.02 -12.55
C ALA A 231 20.17 10.37 -11.17
N VAL A 232 19.93 11.67 -10.92
CA VAL A 232 19.29 12.15 -9.69
C VAL A 232 17.83 11.70 -9.61
N SER A 233 17.05 11.86 -10.67
CA SER A 233 15.62 11.49 -10.70
C SER A 233 15.41 9.99 -10.47
N TYR A 234 16.21 9.13 -11.08
CA TYR A 234 16.13 7.68 -10.83
C TYR A 234 16.63 7.30 -9.43
N ALA A 235 17.68 7.95 -8.93
CA ALA A 235 18.14 7.70 -7.56
C ALA A 235 17.07 8.09 -6.53
N ALA A 236 16.42 9.24 -6.72
CA ALA A 236 15.30 9.72 -5.90
C ALA A 236 14.09 8.78 -5.98
N LYS A 237 13.73 8.32 -7.20
CA LYS A 237 12.68 7.31 -7.40
C LYS A 237 12.92 6.04 -6.58
N PHE A 238 14.13 5.47 -6.64
CA PHE A 238 14.43 4.26 -5.89
C PHE A 238 14.44 4.48 -4.37
N ALA A 239 14.85 5.66 -3.91
CA ALA A 239 14.76 6.03 -2.49
C ALA A 239 13.30 6.16 -2.03
N ALA A 240 12.44 6.80 -2.82
CA ALA A 240 11.01 6.90 -2.54
C ALA A 240 10.33 5.52 -2.58
N LYS A 241 10.69 4.67 -3.54
CA LYS A 241 10.20 3.28 -3.63
C LYS A 241 10.55 2.46 -2.38
N ALA A 242 11.75 2.62 -1.84
CA ALA A 242 12.15 1.93 -0.61
C ALA A 242 11.31 2.35 0.61
N GLN A 243 10.63 3.51 0.53
CA GLN A 243 9.68 4.02 1.53
C GLN A 243 8.20 3.70 1.18
N GLY A 244 7.95 2.80 0.21
CA GLY A 244 6.59 2.44 -0.23
C GLY A 244 5.90 3.47 -1.14
N ARG A 245 6.63 4.48 -1.65
CA ARG A 245 6.08 5.58 -2.47
C ARG A 245 6.70 5.56 -3.88
N ASP A 246 6.37 4.52 -4.66
CA ASP A 246 6.91 4.39 -6.04
C ASP A 246 6.20 5.36 -7.01
N TYR A 247 6.94 5.83 -8.01
CA TYR A 247 6.41 6.67 -9.07
C TYR A 247 7.14 6.41 -10.40
N ILE A 248 6.53 6.81 -11.51
CA ILE A 248 7.19 6.82 -12.81
C ILE A 248 7.97 8.13 -12.94
N VAL A 249 9.26 8.05 -13.26
CA VAL A 249 10.06 9.26 -13.49
C VAL A 249 9.41 10.09 -14.58
N PRO A 250 9.06 11.36 -14.30
CA PRO A 250 8.42 12.24 -15.26
C PRO A 250 9.27 12.48 -16.51
N PRO A 251 8.67 12.98 -17.58
CA PRO A 251 9.39 13.35 -18.80
C PRO A 251 10.51 14.34 -18.52
N LEU A 252 11.49 14.39 -19.42
CA LEU A 252 12.42 15.50 -19.52
C LEU A 252 11.67 16.70 -20.06
N GLU A 253 11.91 17.87 -19.50
CA GLU A 253 11.31 19.14 -19.87
C GLU A 253 12.43 20.17 -20.08
N GLY A 254 12.21 21.14 -20.94
CA GLY A 254 13.19 22.18 -21.22
C GLY A 254 12.55 23.57 -21.35
N LEU A 255 13.06 24.53 -20.60
CA LEU A 255 12.74 25.96 -20.80
C LEU A 255 13.79 26.54 -21.73
N TRP A 256 13.34 27.24 -22.77
CA TRP A 256 14.19 27.79 -23.82
C TRP A 256 14.04 29.30 -23.92
N TRP A 257 15.15 30.00 -24.02
CA TRP A 257 15.18 31.44 -24.28
C TRP A 257 16.53 31.87 -24.87
N ALA A 258 16.59 33.09 -25.37
CA ALA A 258 17.80 33.74 -25.80
C ALA A 258 17.73 35.25 -25.49
N ASP A 259 18.88 35.91 -25.37
CA ASP A 259 18.93 37.36 -25.16
C ASP A 259 18.37 38.11 -26.39
N ASP A 260 18.60 37.55 -27.61
CA ASP A 260 17.99 37.98 -28.85
C ASP A 260 17.08 36.85 -29.37
N MET A 261 15.75 37.06 -29.29
CA MET A 261 14.75 36.07 -29.70
C MET A 261 14.81 35.78 -31.22
N GLN A 262 15.39 36.67 -32.03
CA GLN A 262 15.60 36.42 -33.44
C GLN A 262 16.53 35.23 -33.70
N SER A 263 17.38 34.89 -32.72
CA SER A 263 18.26 33.72 -32.78
C SER A 263 17.52 32.40 -32.94
N PHE A 264 16.25 32.31 -32.49
CA PHE A 264 15.40 31.13 -32.71
C PHE A 264 14.92 31.04 -34.15
N VAL A 265 14.51 32.18 -34.73
CA VAL A 265 14.09 32.27 -36.14
C VAL A 265 15.25 31.95 -37.06
N ASP A 266 16.42 32.53 -36.78
CA ASP A 266 17.65 32.34 -37.56
C ASP A 266 18.34 30.99 -37.26
N ARG A 267 17.79 30.21 -36.35
CA ARG A 267 18.37 28.94 -35.87
C ARG A 267 19.84 29.05 -35.40
N ARG A 268 20.22 30.19 -34.81
CA ARG A 268 21.54 30.38 -34.18
C ARG A 268 21.59 29.69 -32.82
N LYS A 269 21.55 28.33 -32.81
CA LYS A 269 21.44 27.48 -31.62
C LYS A 269 22.56 27.72 -30.62
N GLY A 270 23.72 28.18 -31.03
CA GLY A 270 24.82 28.56 -30.12
C GLY A 270 24.54 29.70 -29.16
N ALA A 271 23.54 30.57 -29.50
CA ALA A 271 23.09 31.67 -28.65
C ALA A 271 21.95 31.28 -27.70
N TRP A 272 21.46 30.07 -27.78
CA TRP A 272 20.34 29.63 -26.99
C TRP A 272 20.76 29.39 -25.54
N ARG A 273 19.87 29.73 -24.61
CA ARG A 273 19.94 29.41 -23.21
C ARG A 273 18.81 28.44 -22.85
N TRP A 274 19.07 27.56 -21.92
CA TRP A 274 18.12 26.56 -21.52
C TRP A 274 18.17 26.24 -20.01
N THR A 275 17.04 25.85 -19.46
CA THR A 275 16.93 25.15 -18.19
C THR A 275 16.35 23.77 -18.49
N MET A 276 17.15 22.73 -18.42
CA MET A 276 16.64 21.36 -18.48
C MET A 276 16.14 20.93 -17.11
N MET A 277 14.99 20.24 -17.07
CA MET A 277 14.36 19.89 -15.80
C MET A 277 13.56 18.60 -15.88
N ILE A 278 13.38 17.97 -14.73
CA ILE A 278 12.47 16.82 -14.53
C ILE A 278 11.64 17.12 -13.28
N MET A 279 10.31 16.98 -13.39
CA MET A 279 9.43 17.18 -12.24
C MET A 279 9.81 16.22 -11.11
N ALA A 280 9.86 16.74 -9.89
CA ALA A 280 10.03 15.97 -8.66
C ALA A 280 8.67 15.79 -7.98
N PRO A 281 8.02 14.59 -8.06
CA PRO A 281 6.76 14.33 -7.40
C PRO A 281 6.85 14.47 -5.87
N ASP A 282 5.70 14.58 -5.20
CA ASP A 282 5.60 14.82 -3.75
C ASP A 282 6.47 13.93 -2.86
N PRO A 283 6.70 12.64 -3.18
CA PRO A 283 7.63 11.81 -2.40
C PRO A 283 9.07 12.34 -2.36
N VAL A 284 9.48 13.16 -3.33
CA VAL A 284 10.86 13.68 -3.41
C VAL A 284 10.96 14.98 -2.62
N ASP A 285 11.34 14.87 -1.37
CA ASP A 285 11.70 16.00 -0.52
C ASP A 285 13.20 16.37 -0.64
N ARG A 286 13.63 17.36 0.14
CA ARG A 286 15.03 17.80 0.16
C ARG A 286 15.98 16.70 0.59
N THR A 287 15.59 15.86 1.54
CA THR A 287 16.42 14.76 2.08
C THR A 287 16.66 13.69 1.00
N ILE A 288 15.60 13.28 0.30
CA ILE A 288 15.69 12.32 -0.81
C ILE A 288 16.53 12.90 -1.97
N TYR A 289 16.34 14.19 -2.29
CA TYR A 289 17.11 14.86 -3.32
C TYR A 289 18.62 14.89 -2.98
N ASP A 290 19.00 15.32 -1.78
CA ASP A 290 20.40 15.42 -1.37
C ASP A 290 21.07 14.03 -1.36
N ALA A 291 20.38 12.98 -0.89
CA ALA A 291 20.85 11.61 -0.97
C ALA A 291 21.00 11.11 -2.43
N ALA A 292 20.08 11.51 -3.31
CA ALA A 292 20.12 11.17 -4.73
C ALA A 292 21.31 11.83 -5.44
N VAL A 293 21.58 13.11 -5.15
CA VAL A 293 22.76 13.82 -5.67
C VAL A 293 24.04 13.15 -5.19
N ALA A 294 24.15 12.85 -3.90
CA ALA A 294 25.32 12.16 -3.33
C ALA A 294 25.55 10.77 -3.98
N LYS A 295 24.47 10.06 -4.30
CA LYS A 295 24.54 8.76 -5.02
C LYS A 295 24.98 8.95 -6.47
N ALA A 296 24.44 9.94 -7.19
CA ALA A 296 24.81 10.25 -8.57
C ALA A 296 26.29 10.69 -8.66
N SER A 297 26.77 11.48 -7.70
CA SER A 297 28.15 11.96 -7.65
C SER A 297 29.19 10.85 -7.58
N LYS A 298 28.87 9.70 -6.98
CA LYS A 298 29.78 8.55 -6.95
C LYS A 298 30.08 8.00 -8.34
N LYS A 299 29.17 8.19 -9.29
CA LYS A 299 29.29 7.70 -10.68
C LYS A 299 29.74 8.79 -11.65
N LEU A 300 29.23 10.01 -11.50
CA LEU A 300 29.35 11.07 -12.47
C LEU A 300 30.35 12.17 -12.07
N GLY A 301 30.93 12.10 -10.88
CA GLY A 301 31.84 13.10 -10.34
C GLY A 301 31.11 14.30 -9.72
N ALA A 302 31.67 15.50 -9.87
CA ALA A 302 31.06 16.71 -9.32
C ALA A 302 29.77 17.08 -10.08
N PRO A 303 28.69 17.49 -9.38
CA PRO A 303 27.47 17.94 -10.04
C PRO A 303 27.68 19.23 -10.84
N PRO A 304 26.83 19.53 -11.83
CA PRO A 304 26.77 20.88 -12.41
C PRO A 304 26.49 21.92 -11.32
N ASP A 305 27.14 23.08 -11.37
CA ASP A 305 27.00 24.15 -10.36
C ASP A 305 25.56 24.69 -10.28
N THR A 306 24.80 24.57 -11.37
CA THR A 306 23.40 25.00 -11.48
C THR A 306 22.39 23.92 -11.11
N LEU A 307 22.83 22.70 -10.72
CA LEU A 307 21.94 21.61 -10.31
C LEU A 307 21.22 21.96 -9.01
N ARG A 308 19.89 21.97 -9.04
CA ARG A 308 19.06 22.34 -7.90
C ARG A 308 17.71 21.63 -7.88
N LEU A 309 17.10 21.56 -6.70
CA LEU A 309 15.69 21.24 -6.49
C LEU A 309 14.97 22.54 -6.17
N GLU A 310 14.09 22.97 -7.05
CA GLU A 310 13.42 24.28 -6.92
C GLU A 310 11.94 24.19 -7.32
N PRO A 311 11.05 24.92 -6.64
CA PRO A 311 9.68 25.10 -7.08
C PRO A 311 9.61 26.06 -8.27
N PHE A 312 8.76 25.74 -9.23
CA PHE A 312 8.51 26.54 -10.42
C PHE A 312 7.01 26.56 -10.73
N GLU A 313 6.50 27.73 -11.10
CA GLU A 313 5.10 27.99 -11.44
C GLU A 313 5.05 28.75 -12.75
N GLU A 314 4.29 28.26 -13.71
CA GLU A 314 4.13 28.91 -15.02
C GLU A 314 2.85 29.74 -15.09
N GLY A 315 1.82 29.39 -14.31
CA GLY A 315 0.51 30.01 -14.35
C GLY A 315 -0.22 29.78 -15.69
N PRO A 316 -0.93 30.80 -16.21
CA PRO A 316 -1.67 30.68 -17.46
C PRO A 316 -0.75 30.42 -18.64
N CYS A 317 -1.05 29.38 -19.43
CA CYS A 317 -0.27 28.94 -20.58
C CYS A 317 -1.18 28.59 -21.76
N LEU A 318 -0.65 28.73 -22.97
CA LEU A 318 -1.15 28.04 -24.14
C LEU A 318 -0.28 26.82 -24.43
N GLN A 319 -0.90 25.68 -24.73
CA GLN A 319 -0.16 24.47 -25.08
C GLN A 319 -0.81 23.65 -26.17
N THR A 320 0.01 22.86 -26.87
CA THR A 320 -0.42 21.92 -27.91
C THR A 320 0.49 20.69 -27.93
N MET A 321 0.02 19.58 -28.50
CA MET A 321 0.87 18.45 -28.83
C MET A 321 1.41 18.60 -30.23
N HIS A 322 2.74 18.64 -30.37
CA HIS A 322 3.45 18.48 -31.64
C HIS A 322 3.77 16.98 -31.85
N VAL A 323 3.55 16.51 -33.07
CA VAL A 323 3.95 15.17 -33.51
C VAL A 323 4.86 15.33 -34.72
N GLY A 324 6.13 15.00 -34.55
CA GLY A 324 7.16 15.21 -35.56
C GLY A 324 8.53 15.43 -34.94
N SER A 325 9.51 15.75 -35.80
CA SER A 325 10.86 16.09 -35.31
C SER A 325 10.86 17.47 -34.62
N TYR A 326 11.84 17.73 -33.76
CA TYR A 326 12.03 19.04 -33.14
C TYR A 326 12.30 20.16 -34.16
N ASP A 327 12.84 19.79 -35.34
CA ASP A 327 13.06 20.74 -36.43
C ASP A 327 11.76 21.15 -37.13
N ASP A 328 10.67 20.41 -36.99
CA ASP A 328 9.37 20.68 -37.59
C ASP A 328 8.42 21.50 -36.68
N GLU A 329 8.88 21.94 -35.50
CA GLU A 329 8.07 22.75 -34.55
C GLU A 329 7.88 24.21 -34.97
N GLY A 330 8.78 24.71 -35.82
CA GLY A 330 8.80 26.10 -36.26
C GLY A 330 7.45 26.65 -36.78
N PRO A 331 6.74 25.95 -37.67
CA PRO A 331 5.43 26.40 -38.17
C PRO A 331 4.37 26.50 -37.06
N ALA A 332 4.36 25.59 -36.11
CA ALA A 332 3.41 25.61 -34.96
C ALA A 332 3.67 26.84 -34.08
N LEU A 333 4.93 27.12 -33.77
CA LEU A 333 5.35 28.29 -32.99
C LEU A 333 5.09 29.63 -33.75
N ALA A 334 5.37 29.68 -35.04
CA ALA A 334 5.06 30.84 -35.85
C ALA A 334 3.56 31.18 -35.84
N ARG A 335 2.71 30.15 -35.95
CA ARG A 335 1.25 30.30 -35.84
C ARG A 335 0.81 30.77 -34.46
N LEU A 336 1.42 30.20 -33.39
CA LEU A 336 1.14 30.62 -32.01
C LEU A 336 1.39 32.13 -31.85
N HIS A 337 2.58 32.58 -32.24
CA HIS A 337 3.05 33.94 -31.99
C HIS A 337 2.41 34.96 -32.92
N GLY A 338 2.25 34.62 -34.23
CA GLY A 338 1.76 35.55 -35.27
C GLY A 338 0.24 35.63 -35.36
N GLU A 339 -0.48 34.59 -34.98
CA GLU A 339 -1.93 34.53 -35.18
C GLU A 339 -2.70 34.34 -33.86
N ILE A 340 -2.38 33.28 -33.10
CA ILE A 340 -3.25 32.83 -31.98
C ILE A 340 -3.15 33.77 -30.79
N MET A 341 -1.94 34.13 -30.35
CA MET A 341 -1.76 35.04 -29.23
C MET A 341 -2.35 36.42 -29.51
N PRO A 342 -2.05 37.06 -30.65
CA PRO A 342 -2.68 38.36 -30.99
C PRO A 342 -4.20 38.29 -31.08
N ALA A 343 -4.75 37.27 -31.73
CA ALA A 343 -6.21 37.10 -31.84
C ALA A 343 -6.92 36.93 -30.51
N ARG A 344 -6.22 36.47 -29.47
CA ARG A 344 -6.75 36.29 -28.09
C ARG A 344 -6.37 37.44 -27.15
N GLY A 345 -5.67 38.47 -27.58
CA GLY A 345 -5.17 39.57 -26.74
C GLY A 345 -4.19 39.09 -25.69
N LEU A 346 -3.26 38.20 -26.07
CA LEU A 346 -2.29 37.58 -25.17
C LEU A 346 -0.86 38.03 -25.55
N ALA A 347 -0.06 38.30 -24.50
CA ALA A 347 1.36 38.56 -24.58
C ALA A 347 2.18 37.47 -23.89
N PHE A 348 3.47 37.43 -24.20
CA PHE A 348 4.41 36.52 -23.51
C PHE A 348 4.52 36.83 -22.04
N ALA A 349 4.53 35.80 -21.20
CA ALA A 349 4.72 35.91 -19.74
C ALA A 349 5.92 35.14 -19.23
N GLY A 350 6.55 34.28 -20.05
CA GLY A 350 7.66 33.45 -19.61
C GLY A 350 8.44 32.83 -20.77
N LYS A 351 9.33 31.91 -20.44
CA LYS A 351 10.16 31.17 -21.38
C LYS A 351 9.34 30.17 -22.15
N HIS A 352 9.72 29.86 -23.39
CA HIS A 352 9.14 28.73 -24.11
C HIS A 352 9.48 27.41 -23.41
N HIS A 353 8.49 26.54 -23.28
CA HIS A 353 8.62 25.27 -22.56
C HIS A 353 8.29 24.08 -23.46
N GLU A 354 9.19 23.15 -23.57
CA GLU A 354 9.04 21.88 -24.28
C GLU A 354 9.05 20.70 -23.32
N ILE A 355 8.10 19.78 -23.47
CA ILE A 355 7.99 18.57 -22.65
C ILE A 355 8.13 17.37 -23.58
N TYR A 356 9.18 16.58 -23.40
CA TYR A 356 9.58 15.51 -24.31
C TYR A 356 8.95 14.16 -23.88
N LEU A 357 7.89 13.72 -24.58
CA LEU A 357 7.15 12.50 -24.23
C LEU A 357 7.76 11.23 -24.83
N GLY A 358 8.72 11.35 -25.73
CA GLY A 358 9.44 10.26 -26.39
C GLY A 358 10.95 10.40 -26.29
N ASP A 359 11.65 9.27 -26.24
CA ASP A 359 13.12 9.24 -26.32
C ASP A 359 13.53 9.25 -27.82
N PRO A 360 14.19 10.31 -28.31
CA PRO A 360 14.55 10.41 -29.73
C PRO A 360 15.54 9.35 -30.21
N ARG A 361 16.16 8.61 -29.27
CA ARG A 361 17.04 7.48 -29.60
C ARG A 361 16.26 6.19 -29.86
N LYS A 362 14.97 6.14 -29.50
CA LYS A 362 14.12 4.93 -29.56
C LYS A 362 12.90 5.11 -30.45
N VAL A 363 12.50 6.34 -30.69
CA VAL A 363 11.29 6.69 -31.46
C VAL A 363 11.70 7.35 -32.75
N GLU A 364 11.11 6.93 -33.86
CA GLU A 364 11.32 7.56 -35.17
C GLU A 364 10.95 9.04 -35.12
N PRO A 365 11.72 9.96 -35.74
CA PRO A 365 11.48 11.39 -35.68
C PRO A 365 10.03 11.80 -36.01
N ALA A 366 9.42 11.21 -37.03
CA ALA A 366 8.05 11.50 -37.44
C ALA A 366 6.97 11.07 -36.40
N LYS A 367 7.34 10.28 -35.39
CA LYS A 367 6.46 9.79 -34.30
C LYS A 367 6.77 10.40 -32.94
N LEU A 368 7.79 11.24 -32.86
CA LEU A 368 8.11 11.95 -31.63
C LEU A 368 6.93 12.82 -31.20
N LYS A 369 6.73 12.92 -29.89
CA LYS A 369 5.69 13.75 -29.30
C LYS A 369 6.33 14.74 -28.34
N THR A 370 6.10 16.02 -28.57
CA THR A 370 6.52 17.14 -27.75
C THR A 370 5.31 17.96 -27.37
N ILE A 371 5.17 18.32 -26.10
CA ILE A 371 4.21 19.35 -25.73
C ILE A 371 4.94 20.68 -25.87
N LEU A 372 4.43 21.56 -26.74
CA LEU A 372 4.87 22.93 -26.84
C LEU A 372 3.97 23.77 -25.93
N ARG A 373 4.57 24.48 -24.98
CA ARG A 373 3.87 25.31 -24.00
C ARG A 373 4.46 26.70 -23.94
N GLN A 374 3.61 27.69 -23.91
CA GLN A 374 4.00 29.09 -23.82
C GLN A 374 3.22 29.77 -22.69
N PRO A 375 3.90 30.21 -21.62
CA PRO A 375 3.28 31.06 -20.61
C PRO A 375 2.81 32.39 -21.22
N VAL A 376 1.60 32.80 -20.87
CA VAL A 376 0.94 33.97 -21.42
C VAL A 376 0.31 34.84 -20.34
N ARG A 377 0.16 36.13 -20.65
CA ARG A 377 -0.64 37.07 -19.86
C ARG A 377 -1.58 37.84 -20.77
N ARG A 378 -2.62 38.40 -20.25
CA ARG A 378 -3.45 39.34 -20.98
C ARG A 378 -2.65 40.64 -21.21
N ASP A 379 -2.77 41.22 -22.42
CA ASP A 379 -2.19 42.53 -22.74
C ASP A 379 -2.82 43.65 -21.88
#